data_fe19be47fddbe8bd382a9543f4fe74b5
#
_entry.id   fe19be47fddbe8bd382a9543f4fe74b5
#
_cell.length_a   1.000
_cell.length_b   1.000
_cell.length_c   1.000
_cell.angle_alpha   90.00
_cell.angle_beta   90.00
_cell.angle_gamma   90.00
#
_symmetry.space_group_name_H-M   'P 1'
#
loop_
_entity.id
_entity.type
_entity.pdbx_description
1 polymer ?
#
loop_
_entity_poly.entity_id
_entity_poly.type
_entity_poly.pdbx_seq_one_letter_code
_entity_poly.pdbx_strand_id
1 'polypeptide(L)'
;MKSRYSFSGARAVLGVSLIDAVMTLIAFLPGFASLQPMDRDEPRFAQASKQMLETGNYVDIRFQEQARHKKPVGIYWLQAAAVSTAEAVVGPSARTTIAYYRLPSLAGAIGAVLLTYWAGLSFLSRRGAFLAAGMMATCVLLGVEARL
;
A
#
# COMPACT_ATOMS: atom_id res chain seq x y z
N MET A 1 26.21 8.48 -27.00
CA MET A 1 25.35 8.72 -25.83
C MET A 1 25.97 7.99 -24.64
N LYS A 2 26.78 8.67 -23.79
CA LYS A 2 27.47 8.04 -22.64
C LYS A 2 26.44 7.76 -21.55
N SER A 3 26.33 6.51 -21.10
CA SER A 3 25.54 6.09 -19.95
C SER A 3 25.85 6.97 -18.72
N ARG A 4 24.87 7.79 -18.29
CA ARG A 4 24.99 8.69 -17.14
C ARG A 4 24.86 7.98 -15.80
N TYR A 5 24.78 6.67 -15.78
CA TYR A 5 24.69 5.90 -14.54
C TYR A 5 26.04 5.36 -14.12
N SER A 6 26.83 6.22 -13.49
CA SER A 6 27.97 5.80 -12.69
C SER A 6 27.46 4.98 -11.49
N PHE A 7 28.21 3.97 -11.05
CA PHE A 7 27.90 3.11 -9.89
C PHE A 7 27.66 3.92 -8.60
N SER A 8 28.31 5.08 -8.45
CA SER A 8 28.06 6.04 -7.38
C SER A 8 26.68 6.73 -7.51
N GLY A 9 26.20 6.95 -8.73
CA GLY A 9 24.89 7.52 -9.00
C GLY A 9 23.74 6.60 -8.60
N ALA A 10 23.87 5.30 -8.87
CA ALA A 10 22.88 4.30 -8.49
C ALA A 10 22.75 4.16 -6.97
N ARG A 11 23.87 4.13 -6.24
CA ARG A 11 23.85 4.11 -4.76
C ARG A 11 23.18 5.34 -4.16
N ALA A 12 23.42 6.52 -4.73
CA ALA A 12 22.79 7.75 -4.27
C ALA A 12 21.26 7.75 -4.51
N VAL A 13 20.82 7.23 -5.66
CA VAL A 13 19.37 7.08 -5.94
C VAL A 13 18.72 6.10 -4.96
N LEU A 14 19.34 4.94 -4.72
CA LEU A 14 18.84 3.96 -3.75
C LEU A 14 18.77 4.54 -2.34
N GLY A 15 19.78 5.27 -1.90
CA GLY A 15 19.80 5.91 -0.59
C GLY A 15 18.66 6.91 -0.41
N VAL A 16 18.40 7.75 -1.41
CA VAL A 16 17.28 8.71 -1.38
C VAL A 16 15.94 7.99 -1.43
N SER A 17 15.79 6.96 -2.27
CA SER A 17 14.56 6.16 -2.31
C SER A 17 14.26 5.50 -0.96
N LEU A 18 15.29 5.04 -0.23
CA LEU A 18 15.12 4.50 1.11
C LEU A 18 14.65 5.55 2.11
N ILE A 19 15.21 6.77 2.04
CA ILE A 19 14.78 7.89 2.88
C ILE A 19 13.31 8.23 2.60
N ASP A 20 12.90 8.32 1.32
CA ASP A 20 11.51 8.57 0.94
C ASP A 20 10.57 7.48 1.46
N ALA A 21 10.97 6.21 1.37
CA ALA A 21 10.19 5.10 1.91
C ALA A 21 10.04 5.17 3.43
N VAL A 22 11.12 5.48 4.15
CA VAL A 22 11.10 5.63 5.62
C VAL A 22 10.23 6.82 6.02
N MET A 23 10.35 7.97 5.35
CA MET A 23 9.50 9.14 5.61
C MET A 23 8.02 8.83 5.38
N THR A 24 7.70 8.09 4.30
CA THR A 24 6.33 7.64 4.00
C THR A 24 5.79 6.73 5.11
N LEU A 25 6.60 5.79 5.59
CA LEU A 25 6.23 4.93 6.72
C LEU A 25 5.98 5.76 7.99
N ILE A 26 6.86 6.69 8.33
CA ILE A 26 6.68 7.57 9.50
C ILE A 26 5.38 8.39 9.38
N ALA A 27 5.02 8.84 8.18
CA ALA A 27 3.80 9.61 7.95
C ALA A 27 2.52 8.75 8.02
N PHE A 28 2.56 7.48 7.55
CA PHE A 28 1.36 6.66 7.37
C PHE A 28 1.14 5.60 8.45
N LEU A 29 2.18 5.20 9.20
CA LEU A 29 2.05 4.22 10.28
C LEU A 29 1.27 4.69 11.53
N PRO A 30 1.31 5.98 11.94
CA PRO A 30 0.52 6.41 13.10
C PRO A 30 -0.96 6.09 12.91
N GLY A 31 -1.53 5.30 13.83
CA GLY A 31 -2.93 4.87 13.77
C GLY A 31 -3.22 3.71 12.81
N PHE A 32 -2.25 3.21 12.05
CA PHE A 32 -2.46 2.16 11.04
C PHE A 32 -3.11 0.89 11.60
N ALA A 33 -2.71 0.46 12.78
CA ALA A 33 -3.24 -0.73 13.45
C ALA A 33 -4.33 -0.41 14.49
N SER A 34 -4.39 0.81 15.01
CA SER A 34 -5.25 1.17 16.15
C SER A 34 -6.53 1.93 15.75
N LEU A 35 -6.51 2.65 14.62
CA LEU A 35 -7.71 3.34 14.16
C LEU A 35 -8.72 2.32 13.63
N GLN A 36 -9.96 2.47 14.11
CA GLN A 36 -11.08 1.73 13.53
C GLN A 36 -11.30 2.13 12.06
N PRO A 37 -11.89 1.24 11.23
CA PRO A 37 -12.26 1.58 9.86
C PRO A 37 -13.12 2.85 9.85
N MET A 38 -12.61 3.90 9.21
CA MET A 38 -13.27 5.21 9.19
C MET A 38 -14.10 5.39 7.93
N ASP A 39 -13.71 4.78 6.84
CA ASP A 39 -14.46 4.83 5.59
C ASP A 39 -15.45 3.68 5.51
N ARG A 40 -16.53 3.93 4.79
CA ARG A 40 -17.62 2.98 4.54
C ARG A 40 -17.17 1.78 3.71
N ASP A 41 -16.17 1.96 2.85
CA ASP A 41 -15.69 0.92 1.94
C ASP A 41 -14.63 0.02 2.58
N GLU A 42 -13.80 0.52 3.49
CA GLU A 42 -12.75 -0.25 4.15
C GLU A 42 -13.26 -1.55 4.81
N PRO A 43 -14.27 -1.52 5.71
CA PRO A 43 -14.78 -2.74 6.32
C PRO A 43 -15.44 -3.70 5.31
N ARG A 44 -15.95 -3.15 4.21
CA ARG A 44 -16.55 -3.96 3.15
C ARG A 44 -15.50 -4.69 2.32
N PHE A 45 -14.35 -4.07 2.06
CA PHE A 45 -13.22 -4.73 1.42
C PHE A 45 -12.67 -5.84 2.30
N ALA A 46 -12.40 -5.53 3.56
CA ALA A 46 -11.86 -6.47 4.54
C ALA A 46 -12.81 -7.68 4.72
N GLN A 47 -14.12 -7.44 4.85
CA GLN A 47 -15.11 -8.52 5.01
C GLN A 47 -15.19 -9.40 3.76
N ALA A 48 -15.18 -8.81 2.56
CA ALA A 48 -15.23 -9.59 1.33
C ALA A 48 -13.96 -10.43 1.13
N SER A 49 -12.78 -9.86 1.41
CA SER A 49 -11.50 -10.59 1.34
C SER A 49 -11.42 -11.70 2.40
N LYS A 50 -11.94 -11.45 3.62
CA LYS A 50 -12.08 -12.47 4.66
C LYS A 50 -12.97 -13.62 4.20
N GLN A 51 -14.11 -13.30 3.61
CA GLN A 51 -15.06 -14.30 3.10
C GLN A 51 -14.46 -15.15 1.96
N MET A 52 -13.63 -14.55 1.09
CA MET A 52 -12.85 -15.30 0.10
C MET A 52 -11.93 -16.34 0.75
N LEU A 53 -11.23 -15.98 1.85
CA LEU A 53 -10.36 -16.88 2.60
C LEU A 53 -11.15 -17.98 3.31
N GLU A 54 -12.34 -17.70 3.80
CA GLU A 54 -13.21 -18.65 4.51
C GLU A 54 -13.86 -19.66 3.56
N THR A 55 -14.28 -19.19 2.38
CA THR A 55 -15.01 -20.02 1.40
C THR A 55 -14.11 -20.69 0.37
N GLY A 56 -12.86 -20.20 0.20
CA GLY A 56 -11.97 -20.63 -0.89
C GLY A 56 -12.43 -20.16 -2.27
N ASN A 57 -13.42 -19.29 -2.36
CA ASN A 57 -13.92 -18.76 -3.63
C ASN A 57 -13.33 -17.37 -3.91
N TYR A 58 -12.35 -17.31 -4.83
CA TYR A 58 -11.64 -16.08 -5.19
C TYR A 58 -12.19 -15.40 -6.45
N VAL A 59 -13.27 -15.94 -7.03
CA VAL A 59 -13.87 -15.43 -8.27
C VAL A 59 -15.17 -14.68 -7.99
N ASP A 60 -16.08 -15.27 -7.23
CA ASP A 60 -17.36 -14.66 -6.86
C ASP A 60 -17.18 -13.82 -5.59
N ILE A 61 -16.99 -12.51 -5.79
CA ILE A 61 -16.79 -11.58 -4.67
C ILE A 61 -18.13 -11.36 -3.98
N ARG A 62 -18.19 -11.71 -2.71
CA ARG A 62 -19.38 -11.55 -1.88
C ARG A 62 -19.11 -10.66 -0.67
N PHE A 63 -20.10 -9.87 -0.32
CA PHE A 63 -20.21 -9.19 0.94
C PHE A 63 -21.42 -9.75 1.66
N GLN A 64 -21.20 -10.62 2.63
CA GLN A 64 -22.24 -11.45 3.24
C GLN A 64 -22.94 -12.31 2.17
N GLU A 65 -24.25 -12.18 2.01
CA GLU A 65 -25.03 -12.94 1.03
C GLU A 65 -25.15 -12.26 -0.33
N GLN A 66 -24.69 -11.00 -0.46
CA GLN A 66 -24.84 -10.21 -1.68
C GLN A 66 -23.57 -10.26 -2.54
N ALA A 67 -23.75 -10.43 -3.85
CA ALA A 67 -22.67 -10.30 -4.81
C ALA A 67 -22.14 -8.86 -4.85
N ARG A 68 -20.81 -8.70 -4.81
CA ARG A 68 -20.12 -7.40 -4.80
C ARG A 68 -19.19 -7.21 -6.00
N HIS A 69 -19.77 -6.98 -7.17
CA HIS A 69 -19.01 -6.76 -8.40
C HIS A 69 -18.76 -5.29 -8.73
N LYS A 70 -18.76 -4.40 -7.71
CA LYS A 70 -18.65 -2.94 -7.89
C LYS A 70 -17.21 -2.41 -8.02
N LYS A 71 -16.22 -3.22 -7.65
CA LYS A 71 -14.81 -2.81 -7.62
C LYS A 71 -13.93 -3.90 -8.27
N PRO A 72 -12.76 -3.53 -8.83
CA PRO A 72 -11.83 -4.50 -9.41
C PRO A 72 -11.41 -5.58 -8.40
N VAL A 73 -11.31 -6.83 -8.86
CA VAL A 73 -11.00 -7.98 -8.00
C VAL A 73 -9.58 -7.92 -7.39
N GLY A 74 -8.66 -7.20 -8.02
CA GLY A 74 -7.25 -7.18 -7.63
C GLY A 74 -7.00 -6.80 -6.17
N ILE A 75 -7.72 -5.81 -5.64
CA ILE A 75 -7.53 -5.40 -4.24
C ILE A 75 -7.92 -6.51 -3.27
N TYR A 76 -9.00 -7.25 -3.53
CA TYR A 76 -9.43 -8.36 -2.69
C TYR A 76 -8.40 -9.49 -2.68
N TRP A 77 -7.81 -9.81 -3.85
CA TRP A 77 -6.76 -10.82 -3.94
C TRP A 77 -5.50 -10.40 -3.18
N LEU A 78 -5.08 -9.14 -3.29
CA LEU A 78 -3.93 -8.62 -2.57
C LEU A 78 -4.17 -8.64 -1.05
N GLN A 79 -5.36 -8.26 -0.60
CA GLN A 79 -5.74 -8.35 0.82
C GLN A 79 -5.77 -9.79 1.30
N ALA A 80 -6.39 -10.70 0.54
CA ALA A 80 -6.42 -12.13 0.88
C ALA A 80 -5.00 -12.72 0.97
N ALA A 81 -4.11 -12.38 0.03
CA ALA A 81 -2.73 -12.82 0.05
C ALA A 81 -1.95 -12.26 1.26
N ALA A 82 -2.13 -10.98 1.59
CA ALA A 82 -1.50 -10.37 2.76
C ALA A 82 -1.95 -11.03 4.07
N VAL A 83 -3.26 -11.24 4.22
CA VAL A 83 -3.83 -11.90 5.41
C VAL A 83 -3.40 -13.36 5.50
N SER A 84 -3.42 -14.11 4.41
CA SER A 84 -2.96 -15.50 4.36
C SER A 84 -1.48 -15.64 4.75
N THR A 85 -0.64 -14.71 4.27
CA THR A 85 0.78 -14.67 4.65
C THR A 85 0.95 -14.34 6.13
N ALA A 86 0.19 -13.39 6.65
CA ALA A 86 0.21 -13.05 8.07
C ALA A 86 -0.29 -14.21 8.93
N GLU A 87 -1.33 -14.92 8.50
CA GLU A 87 -1.88 -16.09 9.19
C GLU A 87 -0.84 -17.21 9.34
N ALA A 88 0.01 -17.42 8.35
CA ALA A 88 1.11 -18.38 8.42
C ALA A 88 2.14 -18.05 9.49
N VAL A 89 2.26 -16.76 9.92
CA VAL A 89 3.24 -16.29 10.90
C VAL A 89 2.62 -16.11 12.28
N VAL A 90 1.45 -15.46 12.36
CA VAL A 90 0.83 -15.08 13.66
C VAL A 90 -0.42 -15.90 14.01
N GLY A 91 -0.81 -16.82 13.12
CA GLY A 91 -1.96 -17.71 13.32
C GLY A 91 -3.31 -17.06 12.93
N PRO A 92 -4.44 -17.72 13.29
CA PRO A 92 -5.78 -17.35 12.84
C PRO A 92 -6.25 -15.94 13.22
N SER A 93 -5.62 -15.31 14.22
CA SER A 93 -5.91 -13.93 14.64
C SER A 93 -5.66 -12.91 13.52
N ALA A 94 -4.84 -13.25 12.51
CA ALA A 94 -4.61 -12.41 11.34
C ALA A 94 -5.92 -12.08 10.60
N ARG A 95 -6.87 -13.00 10.53
CA ARG A 95 -8.15 -12.81 9.82
C ARG A 95 -9.08 -11.78 10.49
N THR A 96 -8.84 -11.44 11.76
CA THR A 96 -9.64 -10.49 12.52
C THR A 96 -8.92 -9.16 12.76
N THR A 97 -7.68 -9.03 12.32
CA THR A 97 -6.85 -7.83 12.51
C THR A 97 -6.84 -6.99 11.25
N ILE A 98 -7.47 -5.81 11.30
CA ILE A 98 -7.63 -4.91 10.15
C ILE A 98 -6.30 -4.47 9.53
N ALA A 99 -5.23 -4.37 10.31
CA ALA A 99 -3.92 -3.93 9.84
C ALA A 99 -3.40 -4.77 8.66
N TYR A 100 -3.66 -6.09 8.64
CA TYR A 100 -3.21 -6.95 7.56
C TYR A 100 -3.95 -6.70 6.24
N TYR A 101 -5.20 -6.27 6.30
CA TYR A 101 -5.98 -5.88 5.11
C TYR A 101 -5.52 -4.55 4.53
N ARG A 102 -4.91 -3.67 5.34
CA ARG A 102 -4.35 -2.38 4.94
C ARG A 102 -2.98 -2.48 4.26
N LEU A 103 -2.26 -3.61 4.43
CA LEU A 103 -0.90 -3.76 3.91
C LEU A 103 -0.77 -3.50 2.40
N PRO A 104 -1.67 -3.99 1.53
CA PRO A 104 -1.58 -3.72 0.10
C PRO A 104 -1.71 -2.22 -0.24
N SER A 105 -2.61 -1.51 0.42
CA SER A 105 -2.83 -0.08 0.21
C SER A 105 -1.63 0.74 0.70
N LEU A 106 -1.05 0.38 1.84
CA LEU A 106 0.20 0.98 2.33
C LEU A 106 1.37 0.75 1.34
N ALA A 107 1.50 -0.48 0.83
CA ALA A 107 2.53 -0.79 -0.17
C ALA A 107 2.33 0.01 -1.46
N GLY A 108 1.07 0.18 -1.90
CA GLY A 108 0.69 1.03 -3.02
C GLY A 108 1.05 2.51 -2.80
N ALA A 109 0.79 3.03 -1.61
CA ALA A 109 1.13 4.41 -1.25
C ALA A 109 2.65 4.65 -1.22
N ILE A 110 3.43 3.72 -0.65
CA ILE A 110 4.91 3.77 -0.71
C ILE A 110 5.36 3.71 -2.17
N GLY A 111 4.78 2.81 -2.97
CA GLY A 111 5.07 2.71 -4.40
C GLY A 111 4.80 4.00 -5.16
N ALA A 112 3.70 4.68 -4.87
CA ALA A 112 3.35 5.97 -5.49
C ALA A 112 4.38 7.05 -5.16
N VAL A 113 4.84 7.16 -3.92
CA VAL A 113 5.89 8.10 -3.51
C VAL A 113 7.21 7.80 -4.22
N LEU A 114 7.64 6.52 -4.26
CA LEU A 114 8.87 6.11 -4.93
C LEU A 114 8.81 6.35 -6.44
N LEU A 115 7.67 6.05 -7.07
CA LEU A 115 7.46 6.32 -8.50
C LEU A 115 7.47 7.82 -8.79
N THR A 116 6.94 8.65 -7.91
CA THR A 116 7.03 10.12 -8.01
C THR A 116 8.48 10.58 -8.00
N TYR A 117 9.32 10.05 -7.10
CA TYR A 117 10.75 10.33 -7.09
C TYR A 117 11.42 9.92 -8.40
N TRP A 118 11.23 8.68 -8.83
CA TRP A 118 11.90 8.16 -10.03
C TRP A 118 11.43 8.84 -11.32
N ALA A 119 10.14 9.11 -11.46
CA ALA A 119 9.62 9.90 -12.57
C ALA A 119 10.17 11.34 -12.53
N GLY A 120 10.23 11.95 -11.35
CA GLY A 120 10.80 13.26 -11.15
C GLY A 120 12.26 13.38 -11.61
N LEU A 121 13.06 12.32 -11.47
CA LEU A 121 14.46 12.30 -11.95
C LEU A 121 14.59 12.50 -13.47
N SER A 122 13.52 12.27 -14.23
CA SER A 122 13.51 12.48 -15.68
C SER A 122 13.36 13.96 -16.06
N PHE A 123 12.77 14.78 -15.20
CA PHE A 123 12.39 16.17 -15.49
C PHE A 123 13.05 17.19 -14.53
N LEU A 124 13.42 16.77 -13.33
CA LEU A 124 13.88 17.62 -12.24
C LEU A 124 15.32 17.25 -11.84
N SER A 125 15.94 18.15 -11.10
CA SER A 125 17.17 17.82 -10.36
C SER A 125 16.84 16.78 -9.26
N ARG A 126 17.86 16.06 -8.74
CA ARG A 126 17.68 15.10 -7.66
C ARG A 126 16.98 15.71 -6.43
N ARG A 127 17.33 16.97 -6.09
CA ARG A 127 16.68 17.69 -4.98
C ARG A 127 15.22 17.99 -5.29
N GLY A 128 14.91 18.40 -6.52
CA GLY A 128 13.54 18.65 -6.94
C GLY A 128 12.69 17.38 -6.94
N ALA A 129 13.24 16.25 -7.43
CA ALA A 129 12.56 14.97 -7.40
C ALA A 129 12.28 14.48 -5.96
N PHE A 130 13.25 14.66 -5.05
CA PHE A 130 13.08 14.35 -3.62
C PHE A 130 11.98 15.22 -2.98
N LEU A 131 11.97 16.51 -3.25
CA LEU A 131 10.92 17.40 -2.74
C LEU A 131 9.53 17.03 -3.29
N ALA A 132 9.42 16.65 -4.56
CA ALA A 132 8.17 16.20 -5.16
C ALA A 132 7.65 14.92 -4.48
N ALA A 133 8.54 13.94 -4.22
CA ALA A 133 8.18 12.73 -3.47
C ALA A 133 7.79 13.04 -2.02
N GLY A 134 8.49 13.95 -1.35
CA GLY A 134 8.16 14.42 0.00
C GLY A 134 6.78 15.09 0.07
N MET A 135 6.43 15.91 -0.91
CA MET A 135 5.09 16.49 -1.03
C MET A 135 4.02 15.41 -1.21
N MET A 136 4.30 14.38 -2.02
CA MET A 136 3.40 13.24 -2.19
C MET A 136 3.26 12.43 -0.89
N ALA A 137 4.35 12.20 -0.16
CA ALA A 137 4.36 11.47 1.12
C ALA A 137 3.59 12.22 2.24
N THR A 138 3.50 13.55 2.17
CA THR A 138 2.75 14.36 3.12
C THR A 138 1.33 14.68 2.67
N CYS A 139 0.90 14.16 1.52
CA CYS A 139 -0.45 14.35 1.00
C CYS A 139 -1.46 13.63 1.91
N VAL A 140 -2.38 14.39 2.50
CA VAL A 140 -3.41 13.87 3.41
C VAL A 140 -4.28 12.82 2.72
N LEU A 141 -4.65 13.05 1.45
CA LEU A 141 -5.48 12.12 0.69
C LEU A 141 -4.77 10.78 0.52
N LEU A 142 -3.47 10.77 0.16
CA LEU A 142 -2.70 9.54 0.03
C LEU A 142 -2.60 8.81 1.37
N GLY A 143 -2.46 9.53 2.49
CA GLY A 143 -2.44 8.96 3.83
C GLY A 143 -3.78 8.32 4.24
N VAL A 144 -4.90 8.83 3.75
CA VAL A 144 -6.23 8.21 3.93
C VAL A 144 -6.34 6.96 3.07
N GLU A 145 -6.01 7.04 1.78
CA GLU A 145 -6.04 5.91 0.84
C GLU A 145 -5.10 4.77 1.25
N ALA A 146 -3.99 5.06 1.92
CA ALA A 146 -3.06 4.05 2.43
C ALA A 146 -3.67 3.14 3.52
N ARG A 147 -4.87 3.48 4.02
CA ARG A 147 -5.61 2.72 5.05
C ARG A 147 -6.84 2.00 4.50
N LEU A 148 -7.12 2.13 3.22
CA LEU A 148 -8.19 1.40 2.52
C LEU A 148 -7.72 0.01 2.04
#